data_fa5fbc3830b5163c3c979946eed08809
#
_entry.id   fa5fbc3830b5163c3c979946eed08809
#
_cell.length_a   1.000
_cell.length_b   1.000
_cell.length_c   1.000
_cell.angle_alpha   90.00
_cell.angle_beta   90.00
_cell.angle_gamma   90.00
#
_symmetry.space_group_name_H-M   'P 1'
#
loop_
_entity.id
_entity.type
_entity.pdbx_description
1 polymer ?
#
loop_
_entity_poly.entity_id
_entity_poly.type
_entity_poly.pdbx_seq_one_letter_code
_entity_poly.pdbx_strand_id
1 'polypeptide(L)'
;MKISDIYWHDSQIEKISIEFDKAELLVECDSKFYLITCTGLIGLTNLCFWDDTILWDMWVENADTSSDVFLKDVFANYDKDYDYYFGGGRILGDDILVLVAHIINNIPAKIYCKKIDVSLAPPSE
;
A
#
# COMPACT_ATOMS: atom_id res chain seq x y z
N MET A 1 -12.22 -1.49 -10.76
CA MET A 1 -12.64 -1.27 -9.36
C MET A 1 -11.57 -0.44 -8.66
N LYS A 2 -11.98 0.51 -7.86
CA LYS A 2 -11.06 1.39 -7.13
C LYS A 2 -11.22 1.19 -5.64
N ILE A 3 -10.22 1.58 -4.87
CA ILE A 3 -10.31 1.55 -3.40
C ILE A 3 -11.53 2.31 -2.92
N SER A 4 -11.82 3.46 -3.54
CA SER A 4 -12.97 4.31 -3.16
C SER A 4 -14.34 3.70 -3.49
N ASP A 5 -14.38 2.63 -4.25
CA ASP A 5 -15.66 1.97 -4.58
C ASP A 5 -16.18 1.07 -3.46
N ILE A 6 -15.39 0.84 -2.43
CA ILE A 6 -15.68 -0.12 -1.37
C ILE A 6 -15.68 0.59 -0.02
N TYR A 7 -16.66 0.25 0.83
CA TYR A 7 -16.72 0.74 2.20
C TYR A 7 -15.93 -0.23 3.10
N TRP A 8 -14.72 0.17 3.48
CA TRP A 8 -13.77 -0.70 4.17
C TRP A 8 -13.96 -0.79 5.69
N HIS A 9 -14.87 -0.01 6.27
CA HIS A 9 -15.07 -0.01 7.71
C HIS A 9 -15.41 -1.41 8.23
N ASP A 10 -14.72 -1.82 9.30
CA ASP A 10 -14.85 -3.16 9.90
C ASP A 10 -14.43 -4.32 8.99
N SER A 11 -13.76 -4.04 7.89
CA SER A 11 -13.15 -5.10 7.10
C SER A 11 -11.93 -5.67 7.81
N GLN A 12 -11.48 -6.84 7.39
CA GLN A 12 -10.39 -7.55 8.04
C GLN A 12 -9.29 -7.87 7.05
N ILE A 13 -8.06 -7.51 7.40
CA ILE A 13 -6.89 -7.90 6.60
C ILE A 13 -6.56 -9.34 6.94
N GLU A 14 -6.78 -10.24 5.97
CA GLU A 14 -6.55 -11.67 6.15
C GLU A 14 -5.08 -12.02 5.97
N LYS A 15 -4.40 -11.34 5.04
CA LYS A 15 -3.03 -11.69 4.69
C LYS A 15 -2.34 -10.51 4.03
N ILE A 16 -1.04 -10.38 4.29
CA ILE A 16 -0.15 -9.46 3.60
C ILE A 16 0.99 -10.27 3.01
N SER A 17 1.30 -10.01 1.74
CA SER A 17 2.48 -10.56 1.07
C SER A 17 3.29 -9.42 0.50
N ILE A 18 4.58 -9.41 0.79
CA ILE A 18 5.49 -8.38 0.29
C ILE A 18 6.59 -9.07 -0.48
N GLU A 19 6.75 -8.70 -1.74
CA GLU A 19 7.83 -9.13 -2.61
C GLU A 19 8.63 -7.91 -3.04
N PHE A 20 9.69 -8.12 -3.79
CA PHE A 20 10.63 -7.07 -4.18
C PHE A 20 9.95 -5.80 -4.74
N ASP A 21 9.01 -5.98 -5.65
CA ASP A 21 8.39 -4.86 -6.37
C ASP A 21 6.90 -4.69 -6.05
N LYS A 22 6.38 -5.51 -5.15
CA LYS A 22 4.95 -5.64 -5.00
C LYS A 22 4.54 -5.94 -3.56
N ALA A 23 3.47 -5.29 -3.12
CA ALA A 23 2.78 -5.65 -1.88
C ALA A 23 1.34 -6.04 -2.22
N GLU A 24 0.87 -7.13 -1.64
CA GLU A 24 -0.50 -7.59 -1.83
C GLU A 24 -1.19 -7.73 -0.48
N LEU A 25 -2.43 -7.24 -0.41
CA LEU A 25 -3.27 -7.37 0.77
C LEU A 25 -4.53 -8.15 0.38
N LEU A 26 -4.82 -9.19 1.13
CA LEU A 26 -6.09 -9.91 1.02
C LEU A 26 -7.00 -9.40 2.14
N VAL A 27 -8.14 -8.82 1.77
CA VAL A 27 -9.05 -8.16 2.72
C VAL A 27 -10.44 -8.76 2.58
N GLU A 28 -11.01 -9.20 3.69
CA GLU A 28 -12.40 -9.59 3.76
C GLU A 28 -13.27 -8.39 4.11
N CYS A 29 -14.27 -8.13 3.29
CA CYS A 29 -15.23 -7.03 3.49
C CYS A 29 -16.61 -7.51 3.07
N ASP A 30 -17.58 -7.52 3.99
CA ASP A 30 -18.95 -7.97 3.75
C ASP A 30 -19.01 -9.36 3.12
N SER A 31 -18.26 -10.30 3.67
CA SER A 31 -18.17 -11.70 3.22
C SER A 31 -17.58 -11.89 1.83
N LYS A 32 -16.98 -10.85 1.27
CA LYS A 32 -16.24 -10.89 0.01
C LYS A 32 -14.76 -10.69 0.27
N PHE A 33 -13.94 -11.31 -0.57
CA PHE A 33 -12.50 -11.15 -0.49
C PHE A 33 -12.01 -10.28 -1.63
N TYR A 34 -11.22 -9.27 -1.28
CA TYR A 34 -10.60 -8.36 -2.24
C TYR A 34 -9.10 -8.51 -2.19
N LEU A 35 -8.48 -8.52 -3.35
CA LEU A 35 -7.02 -8.48 -3.46
C LEU A 35 -6.60 -7.08 -3.88
N ILE A 36 -5.78 -6.45 -3.07
CA ILE A 36 -5.23 -5.13 -3.35
C ILE A 36 -3.76 -5.33 -3.68
N THR A 37 -3.36 -4.92 -4.88
CA THR A 37 -2.00 -5.09 -5.36
C THR A 37 -1.37 -3.73 -5.57
N CYS A 38 -0.27 -3.46 -4.87
CA CYS A 38 0.53 -2.25 -5.00
C CYS A 38 1.81 -2.61 -5.72
N THR A 39 1.99 -2.12 -6.95
CA THR A 39 3.18 -2.39 -7.77
C THR A 39 4.04 -1.14 -7.90
N GLY A 40 5.32 -1.33 -8.24
CA GLY A 40 6.29 -0.25 -8.17
C GLY A 40 6.50 0.18 -6.74
N LEU A 41 6.70 -0.78 -5.84
CA LEU A 41 6.78 -0.54 -4.40
C LEU A 41 8.00 0.32 -4.06
N ILE A 42 7.75 1.43 -3.37
CA ILE A 42 8.80 2.34 -2.92
C ILE A 42 9.12 2.10 -1.45
N GLY A 43 8.09 1.94 -0.63
CA GLY A 43 8.31 1.67 0.77
C GLY A 43 7.03 1.58 1.58
N LEU A 44 7.20 1.31 2.85
CA LEU A 44 6.14 1.07 3.81
C LEU A 44 6.45 1.83 5.09
N THR A 45 5.42 2.44 5.69
CA THR A 45 5.59 3.09 6.99
C THR A 45 4.51 2.61 7.95
N ASN A 46 4.87 2.52 9.23
CA ASN A 46 3.94 2.17 10.31
C ASN A 46 3.19 0.87 10.03
N LEU A 47 3.88 -0.10 9.41
CA LEU A 47 3.30 -1.38 9.08
C LEU A 47 3.22 -2.23 10.36
N CYS A 48 2.16 -2.00 11.13
CA CYS A 48 1.93 -2.65 12.41
C CYS A 48 0.74 -3.59 12.35
N PHE A 49 0.26 -3.91 11.15
CA PHE A 49 -0.82 -4.87 10.99
C PHE A 49 -0.27 -6.17 10.44
N TRP A 50 -0.93 -7.22 10.81
CA TRP A 50 -0.65 -8.58 10.40
C TRP A 50 -1.98 -9.30 10.24
N ASP A 51 -1.95 -10.59 10.03
CA ASP A 51 -3.16 -11.37 9.83
C ASP A 51 -4.23 -11.06 10.87
N ASP A 52 -5.48 -10.98 10.42
CA ASP A 52 -6.67 -10.73 11.25
C ASP A 52 -6.77 -9.31 11.81
N THR A 53 -6.08 -8.36 11.22
CA THR A 53 -6.17 -6.96 11.63
C THR A 53 -7.42 -6.29 11.06
N ILE A 54 -8.14 -5.55 11.90
CA ILE A 54 -9.37 -4.89 11.51
C ILE A 54 -9.08 -3.46 11.04
N LEU A 55 -9.61 -3.14 9.86
CA LEU A 55 -9.51 -1.80 9.29
C LEU A 55 -10.64 -0.91 9.79
N TRP A 56 -10.31 0.33 10.11
CA TRP A 56 -11.30 1.38 10.30
C TRP A 56 -11.69 1.97 8.95
N ASP A 57 -10.71 2.24 8.08
CA ASP A 57 -10.92 2.79 6.76
C ASP A 57 -9.66 2.57 5.90
N MET A 58 -9.80 2.78 4.59
CA MET A 58 -8.68 2.69 3.67
C MET A 58 -8.94 3.61 2.48
N TRP A 59 -7.91 4.35 2.06
CA TRP A 59 -8.03 5.28 0.94
C TRP A 59 -6.69 5.44 0.23
N VAL A 60 -6.73 6.11 -0.92
CA VAL A 60 -5.53 6.38 -1.71
C VAL A 60 -5.32 7.89 -1.77
N GLU A 61 -4.08 8.31 -1.57
CA GLU A 61 -3.66 9.69 -1.71
C GLU A 61 -2.55 9.79 -2.76
N ASN A 62 -2.43 10.96 -3.38
CA ASN A 62 -1.23 11.30 -4.12
C ASN A 62 -0.19 11.82 -3.12
N ALA A 63 1.02 11.29 -3.18
CA ALA A 63 2.06 11.70 -2.25
C ALA A 63 2.52 13.13 -2.55
N ASP A 64 2.64 13.93 -1.50
CA ASP A 64 3.28 15.25 -1.58
C ASP A 64 4.77 15.10 -1.28
N THR A 65 5.56 15.00 -2.34
CA THR A 65 7.01 14.76 -2.20
C THR A 65 7.73 15.91 -1.52
N SER A 66 7.11 17.09 -1.45
CA SER A 66 7.74 18.25 -0.80
C SER A 66 7.55 18.27 0.70
N SER A 67 6.51 17.63 1.22
CA SER A 67 6.17 17.68 2.65
C SER A 67 6.16 16.30 3.34
N ASP A 68 6.11 15.22 2.60
CA ASP A 68 6.09 13.87 3.18
C ASP A 68 7.44 13.50 3.78
N VAL A 69 7.47 13.26 5.08
CA VAL A 69 8.71 13.01 5.82
C VAL A 69 9.41 11.74 5.34
N PHE A 70 8.63 10.67 5.11
CA PHE A 70 9.18 9.42 4.62
C PHE A 70 9.85 9.59 3.26
N LEU A 71 9.18 10.26 2.33
CA LEU A 71 9.72 10.48 1.00
C LEU A 71 10.92 11.41 1.00
N LYS A 72 10.95 12.40 1.90
CA LYS A 72 12.13 13.24 2.07
C LYS A 72 13.35 12.40 2.46
N ASP A 73 13.16 11.47 3.39
CA ASP A 73 14.24 10.58 3.79
C ASP A 73 14.68 9.65 2.65
N VAL A 74 13.73 9.12 1.90
CA VAL A 74 14.03 8.28 0.73
C VAL A 74 14.85 9.04 -0.29
N PHE A 75 14.44 10.26 -0.63
CA PHE A 75 15.16 11.08 -1.62
C PHE A 75 16.52 11.56 -1.11
N ALA A 76 16.66 11.84 0.18
CA ALA A 76 17.93 12.25 0.77
C ALA A 76 18.97 11.11 0.71
N ASN A 77 18.51 9.87 0.76
CA ASN A 77 19.38 8.69 0.72
C ASN A 77 19.32 7.99 -0.64
N TYR A 78 18.81 8.67 -1.67
CA TYR A 78 18.60 8.10 -2.98
C TYR A 78 19.91 7.74 -3.66
N ASP A 79 20.06 6.50 -4.03
CA ASP A 79 21.14 6.00 -4.85
C ASP A 79 20.62 5.76 -6.27
N LYS A 80 21.02 6.63 -7.19
CA LYS A 80 20.57 6.59 -8.57
C LYS A 80 20.94 5.29 -9.27
N ASP A 81 22.15 4.79 -9.02
CA ASP A 81 22.60 3.56 -9.67
C ASP A 81 21.87 2.36 -9.12
N TYR A 82 21.65 2.30 -7.81
CA TYR A 82 20.87 1.24 -7.21
C TYR A 82 19.43 1.22 -7.76
N ASP A 83 18.77 2.38 -7.82
CA ASP A 83 17.41 2.46 -8.31
C ASP A 83 17.32 2.06 -9.79
N TYR A 84 18.30 2.45 -10.60
CA TYR A 84 18.34 2.08 -12.01
C TYR A 84 18.49 0.57 -12.21
N TYR A 85 19.43 -0.05 -11.51
CA TYR A 85 19.74 -1.47 -11.72
C TYR A 85 18.83 -2.42 -10.95
N PHE A 86 18.39 -2.06 -9.77
CA PHE A 86 17.66 -2.96 -8.88
C PHE A 86 16.22 -2.52 -8.61
N GLY A 87 15.94 -1.24 -8.71
CA GLY A 87 14.61 -0.70 -8.44
C GLY A 87 13.80 -0.37 -9.69
N GLY A 88 14.41 -0.45 -10.88
CA GLY A 88 13.72 -0.15 -12.13
C GLY A 88 13.33 1.31 -12.30
N GLY A 89 14.00 2.25 -11.63
CA GLY A 89 13.71 3.67 -11.71
C GLY A 89 12.45 4.10 -10.96
N ARG A 90 12.01 3.33 -10.00
CA ARG A 90 10.74 3.56 -9.28
C ARG A 90 10.68 4.89 -8.53
N ILE A 91 11.81 5.32 -7.99
CA ILE A 91 11.86 6.51 -7.11
C ILE A 91 11.78 7.79 -7.92
N LEU A 92 12.13 7.73 -9.21
CA LEU A 92 12.06 8.90 -10.09
C LEU A 92 10.62 9.09 -10.60
N GLY A 93 10.13 10.32 -10.51
CA GLY A 93 8.81 10.70 -11.01
C GLY A 93 7.91 11.27 -9.93
N ASP A 94 6.86 11.95 -10.36
CA ASP A 94 5.97 12.69 -9.46
C ASP A 94 4.67 11.94 -9.16
N ASP A 95 4.49 10.75 -9.71
CA ASP A 95 3.25 9.99 -9.65
C ASP A 95 3.28 8.91 -8.58
N ILE A 96 3.70 9.28 -7.38
CA ILE A 96 3.73 8.36 -6.24
C ILE A 96 2.36 8.33 -5.58
N LEU A 97 1.80 7.12 -5.47
CA LEU A 97 0.54 6.88 -4.77
C LEU A 97 0.81 6.36 -3.36
N VAL A 98 -0.07 6.70 -2.45
CA VAL A 98 -0.02 6.20 -1.07
C VAL A 98 -1.33 5.50 -0.76
N LEU A 99 -1.26 4.20 -0.48
CA LEU A 99 -2.38 3.48 0.10
C LEU A 99 -2.32 3.68 1.61
N VAL A 100 -3.35 4.31 2.17
CA VAL A 100 -3.44 4.56 3.60
C VAL A 100 -4.43 3.58 4.21
N ALA A 101 -3.97 2.78 5.14
CA ALA A 101 -4.80 1.83 5.88
C ALA A 101 -4.90 2.30 7.33
N HIS A 102 -6.08 2.81 7.71
CA HIS A 102 -6.34 3.26 9.07
C HIS A 102 -6.82 2.08 9.90
N ILE A 103 -5.97 1.63 10.78
CA ILE A 103 -6.23 0.47 11.66
C ILE A 103 -6.78 0.99 12.97
N ILE A 104 -7.77 0.28 13.52
CA ILE A 104 -8.41 0.67 14.78
C ILE A 104 -7.35 0.83 15.89
N ASN A 105 -7.38 1.97 16.56
CA ASN A 105 -6.52 2.31 17.69
C ASN A 105 -5.02 2.36 17.35
N ASN A 106 -4.69 2.64 16.09
CA ASN A 106 -3.29 2.66 15.68
C ASN A 106 -3.00 3.80 14.70
N ILE A 107 -1.71 4.07 14.50
CA ILE A 107 -1.27 5.03 13.50
C ILE A 107 -1.53 4.44 12.11
N PRO A 108 -2.06 5.22 11.16
CA PRO A 108 -2.28 4.70 9.82
C PRO A 108 -1.02 4.13 9.18
N ALA A 109 -1.12 2.93 8.66
CA ALA A 109 -0.07 2.32 7.85
C ALA A 109 -0.14 2.88 6.43
N LYS A 110 1.01 3.09 5.81
CA LYS A 110 1.08 3.65 4.46
C LYS A 110 1.95 2.78 3.57
N ILE A 111 1.47 2.54 2.36
CA ILE A 111 2.23 1.84 1.32
C ILE A 111 2.45 2.81 0.16
N TYR A 112 3.71 3.12 -0.11
CA TYR A 112 4.11 4.03 -1.18
C TYR A 112 4.45 3.21 -2.42
N CYS A 113 3.77 3.50 -3.54
CA CYS A 113 3.90 2.72 -4.77
C CYS A 113 3.55 3.55 -5.99
N LYS A 114 3.66 2.96 -7.17
CA LYS A 114 3.33 3.62 -8.43
C LYS A 114 1.95 3.26 -8.96
N LYS A 115 1.44 2.09 -8.59
CA LYS A 115 0.15 1.60 -9.09
C LYS A 115 -0.57 0.79 -8.03
N ILE A 116 -1.88 0.98 -7.95
CA ILE A 116 -2.75 0.25 -7.03
C ILE A 116 -3.90 -0.35 -7.82
N ASP A 117 -4.05 -1.67 -7.74
CA ASP A 117 -5.14 -2.41 -8.36
C ASP A 117 -5.96 -3.10 -7.30
N VAL A 118 -7.28 -3.13 -7.50
CA VAL A 118 -8.22 -3.85 -6.63
C VAL A 118 -8.99 -4.83 -7.48
N SER A 119 -9.09 -6.07 -7.03
CA SER A 119 -9.89 -7.09 -7.70
C SER A 119 -10.56 -7.97 -6.67
N LEU A 120 -11.65 -8.61 -7.08
CA LEU A 120 -12.24 -9.67 -6.26
C LEU A 120 -11.31 -10.88 -6.29
N ALA A 121 -10.95 -11.35 -5.11
CA ALA A 121 -10.16 -12.57 -5.02
C ALA A 121 -11.08 -13.78 -5.25
N PRO A 122 -10.57 -14.86 -5.86
CA PRO A 122 -11.36 -16.08 -5.98
C PRO A 122 -11.66 -16.64 -4.59
N PRO A 123 -12.79 -17.36 -4.44
CA PRO A 123 -13.11 -17.97 -3.15
C PRO A 123 -11.95 -18.83 -2.68
N SER A 124 -11.67 -18.74 -1.40
CA SER A 124 -10.65 -19.58 -0.77
C SER A 124 -11.10 -21.04 -0.84
N GLU A 125 -10.26 -21.87 -1.35
CA GLU A 125 -10.50 -23.30 -1.37
C GLU A 125 -9.95 -23.96 -0.12
#